data_cc8df827582d5436609b79d91ba8dc3c
#
_entry.id   cc8df827582d5436609b79d91ba8dc3c
#
_cell.length_a   1.000
_cell.length_b   1.000
_cell.length_c   1.000
_cell.angle_alpha   90.00
_cell.angle_beta   90.00
_cell.angle_gamma   90.00
#
_symmetry.space_group_name_H-M   'P 1'
#
loop_
_entity.id
_entity.type
_entity.pdbx_description
1 polymer ?
#
loop_
_entity_poly.entity_id
_entity_poly.type
_entity_poly.pdbx_seq_one_letter_code
_entity_poly.pdbx_strand_id
1 'polypeptide(L)'
;MEQYKQEFIEFMISCEVLKFGDFVTKSGRKTPFFVNTGFYRTGTQLKQLGAYYARAIHAAFGEEASLLFGPAYKGIPLCVAASIGMSELYEKELGYVANRKEVKDHGDKGILLGAPIKDTDKIVIVEDVTTAGTSIEETMPIIKAQGNAEVLGLVVSVDRCERGKGKKSALSEISERYGIKTTAIVTMKEVIAHLYKREVNGKVIIDDALMERIDAYYREYGAEEDLAARWTRFSGSIACSAPCCF
;
A
#
# COMPACT_ATOMS: atom_id res chain seq x y z
N MET A 1 7.12 -9.88 12.16
CA MET A 1 7.19 -9.06 10.92
C MET A 1 8.44 -9.45 10.16
N GLU A 2 8.33 -9.67 8.86
CA GLU A 2 9.44 -10.03 7.98
C GLU A 2 10.50 -8.91 7.92
N GLN A 3 11.77 -9.28 7.73
CA GLN A 3 12.88 -8.33 7.77
C GLN A 3 12.73 -7.22 6.71
N TYR A 4 12.37 -7.57 5.47
CA TYR A 4 12.23 -6.59 4.40
C TYR A 4 11.14 -5.53 4.68
N LYS A 5 10.11 -5.88 5.47
CA LYS A 5 9.08 -4.92 5.89
C LYS A 5 9.63 -3.90 6.90
N GLN A 6 10.48 -4.37 7.83
CA GLN A 6 11.16 -3.48 8.78
C GLN A 6 12.09 -2.51 8.03
N GLU A 7 12.89 -3.03 7.11
CA GLU A 7 13.77 -2.25 6.23
C GLU A 7 12.96 -1.23 5.40
N PHE A 8 11.80 -1.62 4.87
CA PHE A 8 10.93 -0.72 4.12
C PHE A 8 10.36 0.42 4.98
N ILE A 9 9.98 0.15 6.23
CA ILE A 9 9.52 1.19 7.17
C ILE A 9 10.61 2.22 7.41
N GLU A 10 11.84 1.78 7.71
CA GLU A 10 12.98 2.66 7.93
C GLU A 10 13.39 3.42 6.66
N PHE A 11 13.27 2.78 5.49
CA PHE A 11 13.46 3.42 4.19
C PHE A 11 12.43 4.52 3.93
N MET A 12 11.14 4.31 4.23
CA MET A 12 10.13 5.36 4.12
C MET A 12 10.43 6.59 5.00
N ILE A 13 10.92 6.36 6.21
CA ILE A 13 11.35 7.43 7.13
C ILE A 13 12.55 8.19 6.55
N SER A 14 13.59 7.47 6.10
CA SER A 14 14.80 8.06 5.55
C SER A 14 14.55 8.88 4.28
N CYS A 15 13.57 8.49 3.47
CA CYS A 15 13.13 9.20 2.27
C CYS A 15 12.10 10.30 2.54
N GLU A 16 11.74 10.54 3.81
CA GLU A 16 10.69 11.47 4.20
C GLU A 16 9.30 11.18 3.59
N VAL A 17 9.07 9.98 3.10
CA VAL A 17 7.81 9.52 2.55
C VAL A 17 6.77 9.31 3.64
N LEU A 18 7.20 8.78 4.78
CA LEU A 18 6.40 8.61 5.97
C LEU A 18 6.86 9.61 7.05
N LYS A 19 5.94 10.45 7.51
CA LYS A 19 6.17 11.46 8.56
C LYS A 19 5.10 11.35 9.63
N PHE A 20 5.50 11.63 10.87
CA PHE A 20 4.60 11.73 12.02
C PHE A 20 4.54 13.17 12.53
N GLY A 21 3.38 13.60 12.98
CA GLY A 21 3.16 14.98 13.44
C GLY A 21 1.69 15.39 13.29
N ASP A 22 1.45 16.68 13.15
CA ASP A 22 0.13 17.26 12.94
C ASP A 22 -0.04 17.60 11.45
N PHE A 23 -0.87 16.81 10.77
CA PHE A 23 -1.17 17.04 9.36
C PHE A 23 -2.67 17.21 9.15
N VAL A 24 -3.03 17.89 8.04
CA VAL A 24 -4.41 18.02 7.61
C VAL A 24 -4.50 17.47 6.18
N THR A 25 -5.41 16.52 5.96
CA THR A 25 -5.67 15.96 4.63
C THR A 25 -6.40 16.97 3.74
N LYS A 26 -6.46 16.70 2.43
CA LYS A 26 -7.25 17.53 1.49
C LYS A 26 -8.73 17.64 1.86
N SER A 27 -9.27 16.65 2.56
CA SER A 27 -10.65 16.64 3.07
C SER A 27 -10.84 17.41 4.39
N GLY A 28 -9.79 18.07 4.91
CA GLY A 28 -9.82 18.78 6.19
C GLY A 28 -9.63 17.90 7.44
N ARG A 29 -9.48 16.58 7.28
CA ARG A 29 -9.29 15.64 8.39
C ARG A 29 -7.88 15.79 8.98
N LYS A 30 -7.80 15.95 10.32
CA LYS A 30 -6.53 15.92 11.04
C LYS A 30 -6.01 14.49 11.14
N THR A 31 -4.72 14.30 10.89
CA THR A 31 -4.08 12.98 10.94
C THR A 31 -2.69 13.07 11.61
N PRO A 32 -2.32 12.09 12.46
CA PRO A 32 -1.03 12.07 13.15
C PRO A 32 0.13 11.57 12.30
N PHE A 33 -0.12 11.20 11.06
CA PHE A 33 0.90 10.74 10.11
C PHE A 33 0.55 11.16 8.68
N PHE A 34 1.57 11.21 7.85
CA PHE A 34 1.45 11.55 6.44
C PHE A 34 2.31 10.61 5.60
N VAL A 35 1.72 10.05 4.55
CA VAL A 35 2.41 9.21 3.57
C VAL A 35 2.35 9.89 2.21
N ASN A 36 3.50 10.14 1.60
CA ASN A 36 3.58 10.72 0.26
C ASN A 36 4.71 10.09 -0.56
N THR A 37 4.36 9.15 -1.40
CA THR A 37 5.29 8.44 -2.30
C THR A 37 5.96 9.35 -3.35
N GLY A 38 5.45 10.55 -3.58
CA GLY A 38 6.09 11.55 -4.43
C GLY A 38 7.44 12.07 -3.90
N PHE A 39 7.86 11.65 -2.70
CA PHE A 39 9.20 11.94 -2.17
C PHE A 39 10.26 10.93 -2.63
N TYR A 40 9.90 9.83 -3.25
CA TYR A 40 10.87 8.99 -3.98
C TYR A 40 11.27 9.69 -5.29
N ARG A 41 12.43 10.33 -5.31
CA ARG A 41 12.85 11.25 -6.38
C ARG A 41 14.12 10.85 -7.10
N THR A 42 14.84 9.84 -6.60
CA THR A 42 16.11 9.40 -7.18
C THR A 42 16.02 7.99 -7.73
N GLY A 43 16.90 7.66 -8.71
CA GLY A 43 16.99 6.32 -9.26
C GLY A 43 17.28 5.26 -8.20
N THR A 44 18.17 5.56 -7.24
CA THR A 44 18.46 4.66 -6.11
C THR A 44 17.23 4.40 -5.26
N GLN A 45 16.45 5.43 -4.95
CA GLN A 45 15.21 5.26 -4.19
C GLN A 45 14.17 4.43 -4.96
N LEU A 46 14.00 4.68 -6.26
CA LEU A 46 13.07 3.91 -7.10
C LEU A 46 13.52 2.46 -7.27
N LYS A 47 14.81 2.19 -7.44
CA LYS A 47 15.36 0.84 -7.48
C LYS A 47 15.06 0.09 -6.19
N GLN A 48 15.31 0.70 -5.04
CA GLN A 48 15.07 0.10 -3.73
C GLN A 48 13.57 -0.12 -3.47
N LEU A 49 12.72 0.84 -3.84
CA LEU A 49 11.27 0.72 -3.78
C LEU A 49 10.77 -0.43 -4.64
N GLY A 50 11.28 -0.57 -5.87
CA GLY A 50 10.95 -1.67 -6.78
C GLY A 50 11.26 -3.04 -6.17
N ALA A 51 12.40 -3.17 -5.47
CA ALA A 51 12.75 -4.40 -4.76
C ALA A 51 11.76 -4.73 -3.63
N TYR A 52 11.23 -3.74 -2.90
CA TYR A 52 10.21 -3.98 -1.88
C TYR A 52 8.86 -4.40 -2.49
N TYR A 53 8.45 -3.76 -3.58
CA TYR A 53 7.26 -4.19 -4.32
C TYR A 53 7.42 -5.61 -4.86
N ALA A 54 8.58 -5.95 -5.43
CA ALA A 54 8.85 -7.28 -5.96
C ALA A 54 8.73 -8.36 -4.87
N ARG A 55 9.27 -8.11 -3.68
CA ARG A 55 9.13 -9.03 -2.54
C ARG A 55 7.67 -9.21 -2.12
N ALA A 56 6.89 -8.13 -2.06
CA ALA A 56 5.46 -8.21 -1.73
C ALA A 56 4.65 -8.93 -2.82
N ILE A 57 4.94 -8.69 -4.10
CA ILE A 57 4.31 -9.36 -5.23
C ILE A 57 4.63 -10.87 -5.19
N HIS A 58 5.90 -11.24 -5.05
CA HIS A 58 6.31 -12.63 -5.00
C HIS A 58 5.72 -13.36 -3.79
N ALA A 59 5.71 -12.74 -2.60
CA ALA A 59 5.11 -13.31 -1.40
C ALA A 59 3.59 -13.52 -1.54
N ALA A 60 2.90 -12.65 -2.28
CA ALA A 60 1.45 -12.72 -2.44
C ALA A 60 1.01 -13.62 -3.61
N PHE A 61 1.71 -13.60 -4.74
CA PHE A 61 1.29 -14.21 -6.00
C PHE A 61 2.27 -15.24 -6.55
N GLY A 62 3.45 -15.42 -5.92
CA GLY A 62 4.47 -16.37 -6.38
C GLY A 62 4.88 -16.09 -7.82
N GLU A 63 4.89 -17.16 -8.63
CA GLU A 63 5.26 -17.12 -10.04
C GLU A 63 4.07 -16.89 -10.99
N GLU A 64 2.85 -16.68 -10.46
CA GLU A 64 1.66 -16.63 -11.30
C GLU A 64 1.54 -15.37 -12.14
N ALA A 65 2.03 -14.23 -11.66
CA ALA A 65 1.94 -12.97 -12.37
C ALA A 65 2.75 -13.00 -13.68
N SER A 66 2.18 -12.49 -14.78
CA SER A 66 2.85 -12.29 -16.07
C SER A 66 2.98 -10.82 -16.46
N LEU A 67 2.12 -9.95 -15.89
CA LEU A 67 2.04 -8.55 -16.27
C LEU A 67 1.74 -7.68 -15.04
N LEU A 68 2.41 -6.54 -14.93
CA LEU A 68 2.13 -5.53 -13.92
C LEU A 68 1.39 -4.35 -14.53
N PHE A 69 0.32 -3.88 -13.89
CA PHE A 69 -0.44 -2.71 -14.32
C PHE A 69 -0.24 -1.55 -13.35
N GLY A 70 0.27 -0.42 -13.85
CA GLY A 70 0.46 0.81 -13.06
C GLY A 70 -0.52 1.90 -13.43
N PRO A 71 -1.57 2.18 -12.64
CA PRO A 71 -2.52 3.26 -12.93
C PRO A 71 -1.84 4.64 -13.01
N ALA A 72 -2.18 5.42 -14.04
CA ALA A 72 -1.59 6.75 -14.22
C ALA A 72 -2.04 7.72 -13.11
N TYR A 73 -1.12 8.55 -12.57
CA TYR A 73 0.27 8.68 -13.05
C TYR A 73 1.28 8.02 -12.11
N LYS A 74 0.98 7.92 -10.81
CA LYS A 74 1.93 7.44 -9.79
C LYS A 74 2.24 5.96 -9.93
N GLY A 75 1.26 5.14 -10.33
CA GLY A 75 1.46 3.72 -10.56
C GLY A 75 2.47 3.41 -11.66
N ILE A 76 2.68 4.32 -12.63
CA ILE A 76 3.62 4.08 -13.74
C ILE A 76 5.05 3.82 -13.25
N PRO A 77 5.71 4.77 -12.54
CA PRO A 77 7.07 4.53 -12.06
C PRO A 77 7.16 3.37 -11.06
N LEU A 78 6.12 3.13 -10.26
CA LEU A 78 6.07 2.02 -9.30
C LEU A 78 6.04 0.67 -10.02
N CYS A 79 5.19 0.55 -11.03
CA CYS A 79 5.04 -0.64 -11.86
C CYS A 79 6.35 -0.98 -12.59
N VAL A 80 7.00 0.00 -13.22
CA VAL A 80 8.30 -0.16 -13.88
C VAL A 80 9.37 -0.60 -12.87
N ALA A 81 9.45 0.09 -11.73
CA ALA A 81 10.43 -0.27 -10.70
C ALA A 81 10.18 -1.68 -10.14
N ALA A 82 8.92 -2.07 -9.93
CA ALA A 82 8.56 -3.41 -9.47
C ALA A 82 8.92 -4.50 -10.50
N SER A 83 8.71 -4.24 -11.81
CA SER A 83 9.10 -5.16 -12.89
C SER A 83 10.61 -5.38 -12.89
N ILE A 84 11.41 -4.32 -12.76
CA ILE A 84 12.89 -4.41 -12.62
C ILE A 84 13.24 -5.22 -11.36
N GLY A 85 12.60 -4.96 -10.23
CA GLY A 85 12.83 -5.69 -8.98
C GLY A 85 12.50 -7.19 -9.08
N MET A 86 11.45 -7.56 -9.82
CA MET A 86 11.12 -8.99 -10.09
C MET A 86 12.19 -9.68 -10.90
N SER A 87 12.70 -9.02 -11.96
CA SER A 87 13.80 -9.55 -12.77
C SER A 87 15.10 -9.70 -11.95
N GLU A 88 15.47 -8.67 -11.15
CA GLU A 88 16.71 -8.70 -10.36
C GLU A 88 16.70 -9.72 -9.21
N LEU A 89 15.56 -9.88 -8.51
CA LEU A 89 15.49 -10.70 -7.29
C LEU A 89 15.03 -12.13 -7.51
N TYR A 90 14.23 -12.35 -8.56
CA TYR A 90 13.56 -13.64 -8.80
C TYR A 90 13.78 -14.19 -10.20
N GLU A 91 14.62 -13.52 -11.01
CA GLU A 91 14.85 -13.90 -12.43
C GLU A 91 13.54 -14.00 -13.23
N LYS A 92 12.51 -13.25 -12.78
CA LYS A 92 11.16 -13.29 -13.35
C LYS A 92 10.91 -12.09 -14.24
N GLU A 93 10.84 -12.33 -15.55
CA GLU A 93 10.49 -11.30 -16.51
C GLU A 93 8.98 -11.03 -16.51
N LEU A 94 8.60 -9.84 -16.04
CA LEU A 94 7.22 -9.35 -16.09
C LEU A 94 7.12 -8.14 -17.02
N GLY A 95 6.16 -8.16 -17.92
CA GLY A 95 5.79 -6.98 -18.67
C GLY A 95 5.21 -5.90 -17.73
N TYR A 96 5.31 -4.62 -18.15
CA TYR A 96 4.57 -3.54 -17.51
C TYR A 96 3.60 -2.90 -18.48
N VAL A 97 2.47 -2.46 -17.98
CA VAL A 97 1.47 -1.69 -18.71
C VAL A 97 0.89 -0.60 -17.83
N ALA A 98 0.53 0.51 -18.42
CA ALA A 98 -0.12 1.62 -17.75
C ALA A 98 -1.20 2.23 -18.66
N ASN A 99 -2.22 2.86 -18.06
CA ASN A 99 -3.16 3.65 -18.84
C ASN A 99 -2.64 5.07 -19.07
N ARG A 100 -3.09 5.66 -20.18
CA ARG A 100 -3.00 7.10 -20.42
C ARG A 100 -4.29 7.76 -19.92
N LYS A 101 -4.21 8.98 -19.41
CA LYS A 101 -5.42 9.75 -19.07
C LYS A 101 -6.03 10.44 -20.29
N GLU A 102 -5.25 10.60 -21.35
CA GLU A 102 -5.68 11.21 -22.62
C GLU A 102 -5.44 10.23 -23.77
N VAL A 103 -6.43 10.10 -24.65
CA VAL A 103 -6.31 9.30 -25.87
C VAL A 103 -5.39 10.02 -26.85
N LYS A 104 -4.36 9.33 -27.37
CA LYS A 104 -3.52 9.86 -28.45
C LYS A 104 -4.15 9.58 -29.81
N ASP A 105 -4.32 10.64 -30.60
CA ASP A 105 -4.83 10.55 -31.97
C ASP A 105 -3.74 10.23 -33.01
N HIS A 106 -2.45 10.39 -32.63
CA HIS A 106 -1.30 10.25 -33.53
C HIS A 106 -0.22 9.34 -32.91
N GLY A 107 0.49 8.60 -33.78
CA GLY A 107 1.56 7.66 -33.40
C GLY A 107 1.01 6.36 -32.81
N ASP A 108 1.53 5.89 -31.69
CA ASP A 108 0.98 4.76 -30.92
C ASP A 108 -0.42 5.11 -30.43
N LYS A 109 -1.41 4.78 -31.26
CA LYS A 109 -2.82 4.97 -30.96
C LYS A 109 -3.22 4.02 -29.83
N GLY A 110 -3.91 4.55 -28.80
CA GLY A 110 -4.47 3.74 -27.73
C GLY A 110 -4.38 4.41 -26.36
N ILE A 111 -5.09 3.80 -25.43
CA ILE A 111 -5.16 4.26 -24.03
C ILE A 111 -4.08 3.61 -23.15
N LEU A 112 -3.32 2.64 -23.67
CA LEU A 112 -2.28 1.92 -22.95
C LEU A 112 -0.88 2.36 -23.37
N LEU A 113 0.07 2.19 -22.44
CA LEU A 113 1.50 2.36 -22.58
C LEU A 113 2.19 1.11 -22.06
N GLY A 114 3.25 0.64 -22.74
CA GLY A 114 4.00 -0.55 -22.36
C GLY A 114 3.57 -1.79 -23.13
N ALA A 115 3.53 -2.94 -22.46
CA ALA A 115 3.18 -4.21 -23.08
C ALA A 115 1.68 -4.28 -23.45
N PRO A 116 1.30 -4.92 -24.56
CA PRO A 116 -0.10 -5.21 -24.84
C PRO A 116 -0.65 -6.25 -23.85
N ILE A 117 -1.90 -6.09 -23.44
CA ILE A 117 -2.60 -7.07 -22.61
C ILE A 117 -3.12 -8.19 -23.50
N LYS A 118 -2.89 -9.46 -23.11
CA LYS A 118 -3.35 -10.67 -23.79
C LYS A 118 -4.35 -11.41 -22.90
N ASP A 119 -5.24 -12.19 -23.49
CA ASP A 119 -6.25 -12.99 -22.77
C ASP A 119 -5.63 -14.00 -21.78
N THR A 120 -4.38 -14.40 -22.00
CA THR A 120 -3.64 -15.34 -21.14
C THR A 120 -2.91 -14.63 -20.00
N ASP A 121 -2.90 -13.30 -19.95
CA ASP A 121 -2.17 -12.57 -18.92
C ASP A 121 -2.83 -12.67 -17.56
N LYS A 122 -1.97 -12.79 -16.56
CA LYS A 122 -2.29 -12.71 -15.16
C LYS A 122 -1.71 -11.42 -14.58
N ILE A 123 -2.59 -10.47 -14.28
CA ILE A 123 -2.23 -9.09 -14.01
C ILE A 123 -2.21 -8.82 -12.50
N VAL A 124 -1.13 -8.19 -12.01
CA VAL A 124 -1.09 -7.57 -10.70
C VAL A 124 -1.07 -6.05 -10.86
N ILE A 125 -2.04 -5.37 -10.24
CA ILE A 125 -2.10 -3.90 -10.21
C ILE A 125 -1.15 -3.39 -9.13
N VAL A 126 -0.33 -2.39 -9.46
CA VAL A 126 0.66 -1.77 -8.56
C VAL A 126 0.30 -0.31 -8.35
N GLU A 127 -0.03 0.06 -7.12
CA GLU A 127 -0.45 1.43 -6.77
C GLU A 127 0.32 1.92 -5.52
N ASP A 128 0.30 3.23 -5.25
CA ASP A 128 1.01 3.80 -4.10
C ASP A 128 0.29 3.57 -2.76
N VAL A 129 -0.86 4.16 -2.61
CA VAL A 129 -1.78 4.00 -1.47
C VAL A 129 -3.20 4.13 -1.99
N THR A 130 -4.15 3.48 -1.34
CA THR A 130 -5.57 3.66 -1.67
C THR A 130 -6.37 4.08 -0.43
N THR A 131 -7.32 4.98 -0.62
CA THR A 131 -8.22 5.45 0.44
C THR A 131 -9.67 5.17 0.13
N ALA A 132 -10.08 5.32 -1.12
CA ALA A 132 -11.46 5.13 -1.58
C ALA A 132 -11.58 4.15 -2.76
N GLY A 133 -10.46 3.59 -3.24
CA GLY A 133 -10.45 2.65 -4.35
C GLY A 133 -10.75 3.25 -5.73
N THR A 134 -10.79 4.59 -5.87
CA THR A 134 -11.19 5.25 -7.11
C THR A 134 -10.30 4.88 -8.29
N SER A 135 -8.97 4.80 -8.10
CA SER A 135 -8.06 4.43 -9.19
C SER A 135 -8.32 3.01 -9.69
N ILE A 136 -8.73 2.09 -8.81
CA ILE A 136 -9.07 0.73 -9.19
C ILE A 136 -10.42 0.68 -9.91
N GLU A 137 -11.39 1.49 -9.48
CA GLU A 137 -12.68 1.63 -10.16
C GLU A 137 -12.51 2.13 -11.61
N GLU A 138 -11.54 3.02 -11.86
CA GLU A 138 -11.17 3.50 -13.20
C GLU A 138 -10.36 2.46 -13.98
N THR A 139 -9.48 1.70 -13.34
CA THR A 139 -8.53 0.75 -13.97
C THR A 139 -9.22 -0.53 -14.42
N MET A 140 -10.10 -1.11 -13.62
CA MET A 140 -10.74 -2.39 -13.92
C MET A 140 -11.51 -2.40 -15.25
N PRO A 141 -12.31 -1.37 -15.61
CA PRO A 141 -12.94 -1.30 -16.93
C PRO A 141 -11.94 -1.20 -18.08
N ILE A 142 -10.80 -0.49 -17.87
CA ILE A 142 -9.76 -0.35 -18.89
C ILE A 142 -9.13 -1.71 -19.20
N ILE A 143 -8.77 -2.48 -18.18
CA ILE A 143 -8.21 -3.84 -18.35
C ILE A 143 -9.23 -4.76 -19.04
N LYS A 144 -10.48 -4.76 -18.58
CA LYS A 144 -11.55 -5.59 -19.15
C LYS A 144 -11.85 -5.27 -20.62
N ALA A 145 -11.67 -4.03 -21.03
CA ALA A 145 -11.87 -3.61 -22.43
C ALA A 145 -10.76 -4.16 -23.37
N GLN A 146 -9.65 -4.67 -22.85
CA GLN A 146 -8.57 -5.24 -23.67
C GLN A 146 -8.76 -6.73 -23.99
N GLY A 147 -9.63 -7.43 -23.24
CA GLY A 147 -9.87 -8.88 -23.42
C GLY A 147 -10.20 -9.57 -22.11
N ASN A 148 -9.85 -10.87 -22.02
CA ASN A 148 -10.20 -11.75 -20.91
C ASN A 148 -9.03 -11.98 -19.93
N ALA A 149 -8.04 -11.09 -19.88
CA ALA A 149 -6.94 -11.21 -18.93
C ALA A 149 -7.45 -11.29 -17.48
N GLU A 150 -6.82 -12.14 -16.67
CA GLU A 150 -7.15 -12.34 -15.27
C GLU A 150 -6.45 -11.27 -14.40
N VAL A 151 -7.20 -10.56 -13.57
CA VAL A 151 -6.60 -9.69 -12.54
C VAL A 151 -6.44 -10.50 -11.26
N LEU A 152 -5.20 -10.89 -10.93
CA LEU A 152 -4.87 -11.64 -9.72
C LEU A 152 -5.06 -10.80 -8.46
N GLY A 153 -4.67 -9.53 -8.53
CA GLY A 153 -4.79 -8.67 -7.35
C GLY A 153 -4.18 -7.29 -7.48
N LEU A 154 -4.13 -6.64 -6.30
CA LEU A 154 -3.60 -5.29 -6.09
C LEU A 154 -2.52 -5.32 -5.01
N VAL A 155 -1.41 -4.65 -5.27
CA VAL A 155 -0.36 -4.38 -4.28
C VAL A 155 -0.20 -2.88 -4.11
N VAL A 156 -0.24 -2.41 -2.86
CA VAL A 156 0.04 -1.01 -2.49
C VAL A 156 1.29 -0.92 -1.61
N SER A 157 1.90 0.25 -1.49
CA SER A 157 3.05 0.41 -0.59
C SER A 157 2.63 0.34 0.87
N VAL A 158 1.56 1.04 1.24
CA VAL A 158 1.08 1.13 2.62
C VAL A 158 -0.44 0.96 2.66
N ASP A 159 -0.91 -0.04 3.40
CA ASP A 159 -2.29 -0.07 3.85
C ASP A 159 -2.43 0.82 5.11
N ARG A 160 -3.20 1.88 4.98
CA ARG A 160 -3.42 2.83 6.08
C ARG A 160 -4.32 2.28 7.18
N CYS A 161 -4.96 1.12 6.98
CA CYS A 161 -5.91 0.50 7.91
C CYS A 161 -7.08 1.44 8.29
N GLU A 162 -7.42 2.37 7.42
CA GLU A 162 -8.54 3.31 7.58
C GLU A 162 -9.78 2.79 6.85
N ARG A 163 -10.96 3.20 7.34
CA ARG A 163 -12.21 2.92 6.65
C ARG A 163 -12.20 3.49 5.24
N GLY A 164 -12.64 2.70 4.28
CA GLY A 164 -12.89 3.10 2.90
C GLY A 164 -14.16 3.94 2.78
N LYS A 165 -15.03 3.57 1.85
CA LYS A 165 -16.36 4.20 1.70
C LYS A 165 -17.37 3.72 2.75
N GLY A 166 -17.18 2.51 3.27
CA GLY A 166 -18.01 1.88 4.30
C GLY A 166 -17.27 1.74 5.63
N LYS A 167 -17.39 0.56 6.23
CA LYS A 167 -16.83 0.23 7.55
C LYS A 167 -15.51 -0.52 7.48
N LYS A 168 -15.26 -1.20 6.36
CA LYS A 168 -14.06 -1.98 6.08
C LYS A 168 -12.95 -1.09 5.54
N SER A 169 -11.71 -1.62 5.52
CA SER A 169 -10.61 -0.95 4.86
C SER A 169 -10.83 -0.85 3.35
N ALA A 170 -10.19 0.14 2.71
CA ALA A 170 -10.29 0.29 1.26
C ALA A 170 -9.81 -0.98 0.51
N LEU A 171 -8.78 -1.66 1.02
CA LEU A 171 -8.27 -2.90 0.43
C LEU A 171 -9.29 -4.04 0.56
N SER A 172 -9.93 -4.18 1.72
CA SER A 172 -10.99 -5.19 1.93
C SER A 172 -12.20 -4.93 1.04
N GLU A 173 -12.65 -3.68 0.91
CA GLU A 173 -13.76 -3.31 0.01
C GLU A 173 -13.44 -3.62 -1.46
N ILE A 174 -12.19 -3.36 -1.92
CA ILE A 174 -11.74 -3.68 -3.27
C ILE A 174 -11.72 -5.20 -3.47
N SER A 175 -11.15 -5.94 -2.51
CA SER A 175 -11.07 -7.40 -2.56
C SER A 175 -12.45 -8.03 -2.71
N GLU A 176 -13.41 -7.63 -1.90
CA GLU A 176 -14.78 -8.14 -1.96
C GLU A 176 -15.50 -7.76 -3.25
N ARG A 177 -15.35 -6.50 -3.69
CA ARG A 177 -16.05 -5.99 -4.87
C ARG A 177 -15.60 -6.65 -6.18
N TYR A 178 -14.30 -6.91 -6.31
CA TYR A 178 -13.72 -7.41 -7.55
C TYR A 178 -13.32 -8.88 -7.49
N GLY A 179 -13.40 -9.53 -6.32
CA GLY A 179 -12.98 -10.91 -6.12
C GLY A 179 -11.47 -11.13 -6.31
N ILE A 180 -10.65 -10.09 -6.05
CA ILE A 180 -9.19 -10.11 -6.25
C ILE A 180 -8.46 -10.08 -4.91
N LYS A 181 -7.25 -10.61 -4.87
CA LYS A 181 -6.39 -10.52 -3.69
C LYS A 181 -5.82 -9.10 -3.56
N THR A 182 -5.90 -8.51 -2.36
CA THR A 182 -5.29 -7.22 -2.06
C THR A 182 -4.23 -7.36 -0.99
N THR A 183 -3.11 -6.69 -1.16
CA THR A 183 -2.01 -6.71 -0.19
C THR A 183 -1.25 -5.38 -0.19
N ALA A 184 -0.44 -5.18 0.84
CA ALA A 184 0.46 -4.04 0.96
C ALA A 184 1.88 -4.53 1.28
N ILE A 185 2.90 -3.72 0.96
CA ILE A 185 4.26 -3.99 1.45
C ILE A 185 4.23 -3.98 2.98
N VAL A 186 3.60 -2.94 3.57
CA VAL A 186 3.34 -2.87 5.02
C VAL A 186 1.97 -2.29 5.32
N THR A 187 1.43 -2.62 6.49
CA THR A 187 0.27 -1.96 7.07
C THR A 187 0.71 -0.89 8.08
N MET A 188 -0.11 0.14 8.30
CA MET A 188 0.19 1.13 9.35
C MET A 188 0.24 0.51 10.75
N LYS A 189 -0.41 -0.62 10.99
CA LYS A 189 -0.25 -1.40 12.23
C LYS A 189 1.16 -1.94 12.39
N GLU A 190 1.73 -2.52 11.33
CA GLU A 190 3.12 -2.99 11.31
C GLU A 190 4.09 -1.82 11.50
N VAL A 191 3.83 -0.69 10.84
CA VAL A 191 4.62 0.54 10.99
C VAL A 191 4.64 1.02 12.43
N ILE A 192 3.46 1.17 13.06
CA ILE A 192 3.33 1.63 14.45
C ILE A 192 4.03 0.64 15.40
N ALA A 193 3.80 -0.66 15.24
CA ALA A 193 4.42 -1.69 16.06
C ALA A 193 5.95 -1.71 15.94
N HIS A 194 6.50 -1.38 14.76
CA HIS A 194 7.94 -1.32 14.54
C HIS A 194 8.58 -0.07 15.14
N LEU A 195 7.90 1.09 15.06
CA LEU A 195 8.47 2.39 15.44
C LEU A 195 8.19 2.80 16.88
N TYR A 196 7.20 2.17 17.56
CA TYR A 196 6.83 2.55 18.93
C TYR A 196 7.97 2.30 19.92
N LYS A 197 8.42 3.38 20.57
CA LYS A 197 9.56 3.38 21.52
C LYS A 197 10.88 2.84 20.92
N ARG A 198 10.97 2.77 19.60
CA ARG A 198 12.18 2.36 18.90
C ARG A 198 12.92 3.58 18.37
N GLU A 199 14.22 3.57 18.55
CA GLU A 199 15.11 4.56 17.97
C GLU A 199 15.42 4.23 16.51
N VAL A 200 15.15 5.16 15.62
CA VAL A 200 15.51 5.10 14.20
C VAL A 200 16.27 6.37 13.85
N ASN A 201 17.47 6.24 13.30
CA ASN A 201 18.35 7.38 12.98
C ASN A 201 18.60 8.32 14.18
N GLY A 202 18.78 7.77 15.38
CA GLY A 202 19.08 8.53 16.60
C GLY A 202 17.86 9.22 17.24
N LYS A 203 16.63 8.86 16.84
CA LYS A 203 15.40 9.46 17.39
C LYS A 203 14.32 8.40 17.61
N VAL A 204 13.60 8.51 18.71
CA VAL A 204 12.34 7.78 18.91
C VAL A 204 11.27 8.51 18.10
N ILE A 205 10.73 7.80 17.10
CA ILE A 205 9.74 8.36 16.15
C ILE A 205 8.34 8.39 16.77
N ILE A 206 7.94 7.30 17.42
CA ILE A 206 6.63 7.20 18.08
C ILE A 206 6.86 7.02 19.59
N ASP A 207 6.62 8.07 20.34
CA ASP A 207 6.60 8.08 21.80
C ASP A 207 5.17 7.83 22.34
N ASP A 208 4.99 7.85 23.67
CA ASP A 208 3.69 7.63 24.30
C ASP A 208 2.67 8.70 23.91
N ALA A 209 3.07 9.97 23.82
CA ALA A 209 2.18 11.07 23.48
C ALA A 209 1.67 10.97 22.02
N LEU A 210 2.55 10.63 21.09
CA LEU A 210 2.17 10.39 19.70
C LEU A 210 1.31 9.12 19.57
N MET A 211 1.61 8.08 20.34
CA MET A 211 0.83 6.84 20.36
C MET A 211 -0.62 7.07 20.81
N GLU A 212 -0.84 7.89 21.84
CA GLU A 212 -2.19 8.27 22.28
C GLU A 212 -2.97 8.99 21.16
N ARG A 213 -2.32 9.87 20.40
CA ARG A 213 -2.92 10.56 19.25
C ARG A 213 -3.24 9.61 18.11
N ILE A 214 -2.36 8.66 17.81
CA ILE A 214 -2.58 7.62 16.84
C ILE A 214 -3.77 6.74 17.25
N ASP A 215 -3.86 6.37 18.52
CA ASP A 215 -4.99 5.58 19.04
C ASP A 215 -6.32 6.33 18.96
N ALA A 216 -6.34 7.61 19.30
CA ALA A 216 -7.53 8.45 19.15
C ALA A 216 -7.97 8.54 17.67
N TYR A 217 -7.01 8.72 16.77
CA TYR A 217 -7.25 8.75 15.33
C TYR A 217 -7.89 7.45 14.81
N TYR A 218 -7.35 6.29 15.18
CA TYR A 218 -7.89 5.00 14.72
C TYR A 218 -9.22 4.61 15.38
N ARG A 219 -9.54 5.11 16.57
CA ARG A 219 -10.89 4.96 17.14
C ARG A 219 -11.95 5.64 16.27
N GLU A 220 -11.59 6.76 15.64
CA GLU A 220 -12.51 7.55 14.82
C GLU A 220 -12.52 7.08 13.35
N TYR A 221 -11.35 6.77 12.77
CA TYR A 221 -11.18 6.53 11.34
C TYR A 221 -10.73 5.13 10.97
N GLY A 222 -10.38 4.28 11.92
CA GLY A 222 -9.91 2.92 11.67
C GLY A 222 -11.00 2.00 11.11
N ALA A 223 -10.62 1.05 10.27
CA ALA A 223 -11.51 0.02 9.78
C ALA A 223 -11.99 -0.89 10.93
N GLU A 224 -13.26 -1.34 10.91
CA GLU A 224 -13.83 -2.14 12.00
C GLU A 224 -13.09 -3.46 12.21
N GLU A 225 -12.69 -4.14 11.14
CA GLU A 225 -11.89 -5.36 11.16
C GLU A 225 -10.53 -5.17 11.85
N ASP A 226 -10.00 -3.97 11.75
CA ASP A 226 -8.72 -3.59 12.33
C ASP A 226 -8.82 -3.19 13.79
N LEU A 227 -9.95 -2.65 14.21
CA LEU A 227 -10.20 -2.31 15.61
C LEU A 227 -10.32 -3.56 16.48
N ALA A 228 -11.01 -4.60 16.01
CA ALA A 228 -11.18 -5.85 16.72
C ALA A 228 -9.84 -6.56 17.02
N ALA A 229 -8.89 -6.54 16.09
CA ALA A 229 -7.57 -7.17 16.25
C ALA A 229 -6.62 -6.41 17.20
N ARG A 230 -6.89 -5.14 17.50
CA ARG A 230 -6.05 -4.28 18.34
C ARG A 230 -6.21 -4.54 19.83
N TRP A 231 -7.44 -4.80 20.28
CA TRP A 231 -7.77 -4.96 21.70
C TRP A 231 -7.21 -6.23 22.35
N THR A 232 -6.88 -7.26 21.57
CA THR A 232 -6.35 -8.52 22.08
C THR A 232 -4.87 -8.49 22.42
N ARG A 233 -4.07 -7.51 21.96
CA ARG A 233 -2.62 -7.43 22.20
C ARG A 233 -2.18 -6.42 23.26
N PHE A 234 -2.97 -5.40 23.56
CA PHE A 234 -2.63 -4.36 24.55
C PHE A 234 -3.36 -4.49 25.89
N SER A 235 -4.37 -5.33 26.00
CA SER A 235 -5.07 -5.63 27.27
C SER A 235 -4.32 -6.58 28.21
N GLY A 236 -3.08 -6.95 27.90
CA GLY A 236 -2.23 -7.80 28.73
C GLY A 236 -1.60 -7.11 29.97
N SER A 237 -1.88 -5.85 30.25
CA SER A 237 -1.30 -5.17 31.41
C SER A 237 -2.16 -3.98 31.88
N ILE A 238 -3.36 -4.21 32.31
CA ILE A 238 -4.00 -3.44 33.41
C ILE A 238 -5.06 -4.38 34.01
N ALA A 239 -4.60 -5.27 34.87
CA ALA A 239 -5.45 -5.87 35.89
C ALA A 239 -5.78 -4.74 36.87
N CYS A 240 -6.92 -4.10 36.69
CA CYS A 240 -7.48 -3.20 37.68
C CYS A 240 -7.90 -4.07 38.86
N SER A 241 -7.09 -4.09 39.91
CA SER A 241 -7.46 -4.57 41.23
C SER A 241 -8.55 -3.63 41.76
N ALA A 242 -9.80 -4.00 41.57
CA ALA A 242 -10.90 -3.43 42.32
C ALA A 242 -10.91 -4.08 43.73
N PRO A 243 -10.93 -3.30 44.81
CA PRO A 243 -11.07 -3.86 46.14
C PRO A 243 -12.51 -4.34 46.33
N CYS A 244 -12.64 -5.60 46.75
CA CYS A 244 -13.87 -6.08 47.38
C CYS A 244 -14.17 -5.18 48.58
N CYS A 245 -15.36 -4.57 48.60
CA CYS A 245 -16.02 -4.12 49.81
C CYS A 245 -17.38 -4.79 49.91
N PHE A 246 -17.48 -5.46 51.01
CA PHE A 246 -18.65 -5.97 51.75
C PHE A 246 -20.03 -5.66 51.22
#